data_a41dbe40757f91aa0324d1bd9be900cb
#
_entry.id   a41dbe40757f91aa0324d1bd9be900cb
#
_cell.length_a   1.000
_cell.length_b   1.000
_cell.length_c   1.000
_cell.angle_alpha   90.00
_cell.angle_beta   90.00
_cell.angle_gamma   90.00
#
_symmetry.space_group_name_H-M   'P 1'
#
loop_
_entity.id
_entity.type
_entity.pdbx_description
1 polymer ?
#
loop_
_entity_poly.entity_id
_entity_poly.type
_entity_poly.pdbx_seq_one_letter_code
_entity_poly.pdbx_strand_id
1 'polypeptide(L)'
;VFKLNGIYYAFYTGHNGNLDPKEKIMLATSTDLKNWTKDPSFLLQASWGYDRNEFRDPIVIEDKSTGTYKMLIATRSEVGLVSNSTVPWRAVIAQYSSANLRDWTLEKPFYEDTATFITECPDVFTMGDYQYLIYSSIDDRMVHYKYRTLTSNTWITPINNKLDGIAFYAGKTVTDGTNRYITGWCPTKNKDIDSNKFDWAGSLVVHRLIQHADGTFGVSIPVGVNNKFIINKLLNPVIDFGSVKQGGAYTLKANGTEKAFSVFDRETGAFKIKTHIKATSSTQFGFEFGACGTRNDVFAIVFDLAKNQLRLDKVIKNASSLNLTQLPLNVPANKEFDITIISENSVCVIYINDEIAFTNRIYKMNQNPWAIFADNGEVTFSDLKMFK
;
A
#
# COMPACT_ATOMS: atom_id res chain seq x y z
N VAL A 1 1.96 16.26 11.26
CA VAL A 1 2.22 17.71 11.36
C VAL A 1 0.90 18.44 11.20
N PHE A 2 0.61 19.39 12.10
CA PHE A 2 -0.58 20.24 12.07
C PHE A 2 -0.17 21.72 11.96
N LYS A 3 -0.88 22.53 11.15
CA LYS A 3 -0.58 23.95 10.97
C LYS A 3 -1.63 24.79 11.66
N LEU A 4 -1.18 25.70 12.54
CA LEU A 4 -2.03 26.68 13.23
C LEU A 4 -1.32 28.03 13.29
N ASN A 5 -1.99 29.09 12.87
CA ASN A 5 -1.47 30.47 12.94
C ASN A 5 -0.04 30.66 12.41
N GLY A 6 0.27 30.01 11.28
CA GLY A 6 1.59 30.10 10.64
C GLY A 6 2.67 29.19 11.23
N ILE A 7 2.40 28.52 12.35
CA ILE A 7 3.31 27.58 12.99
C ILE A 7 2.91 26.14 12.65
N TYR A 8 3.89 25.30 12.33
CA TYR A 8 3.73 23.86 12.15
C TYR A 8 4.08 23.15 13.45
N TYR A 9 3.20 22.28 13.91
CA TYR A 9 3.32 21.45 15.10
C TYR A 9 3.53 19.99 14.67
N ALA A 10 4.70 19.43 14.96
CA ALA A 10 4.99 18.02 14.74
C ALA A 10 4.89 17.27 16.07
N PHE A 11 3.78 16.59 16.27
CA PHE A 11 3.68 15.59 17.33
C PHE A 11 4.28 14.29 16.81
N TYR A 12 5.18 13.69 17.59
CA TYR A 12 5.91 12.51 17.19
C TYR A 12 6.19 11.58 18.37
N THR A 13 6.41 10.32 18.07
CA THR A 13 6.74 9.32 19.07
C THR A 13 8.22 9.40 19.42
N GLY A 14 8.53 9.63 20.68
CA GLY A 14 9.84 9.39 21.25
C GLY A 14 9.89 7.95 21.77
N HIS A 15 10.77 7.13 21.21
CA HIS A 15 10.94 5.73 21.61
C HIS A 15 12.30 5.50 22.27
N ASN A 16 12.30 4.81 23.41
CA ASN A 16 13.52 4.30 24.03
C ASN A 16 13.22 2.96 24.73
N GLY A 17 13.72 1.86 24.16
CA GLY A 17 13.48 0.52 24.66
C GLY A 17 14.02 0.23 26.07
N ASN A 18 14.92 1.08 26.59
CA ASN A 18 15.49 0.95 27.93
C ASN A 18 14.71 1.70 29.01
N LEU A 19 13.66 2.41 28.64
CA LEU A 19 12.82 3.19 29.56
C LEU A 19 11.46 2.53 29.78
N ASP A 20 10.82 2.84 30.89
CA ASP A 20 9.42 2.57 31.18
C ASP A 20 8.75 3.90 31.56
N PRO A 21 7.79 4.41 30.76
CA PRO A 21 7.31 3.90 29.48
C PRO A 21 8.34 4.03 28.35
N LYS A 22 8.29 3.08 27.41
CA LYS A 22 9.16 3.07 26.20
C LYS A 22 8.78 4.17 25.21
N GLU A 23 7.49 4.47 25.11
CA GLU A 23 6.94 5.37 24.11
C GLU A 23 6.25 6.57 24.77
N LYS A 24 6.46 7.74 24.20
CA LYS A 24 5.89 9.01 24.64
C LYS A 24 5.65 9.90 23.45
N ILE A 25 4.61 10.73 23.49
CA ILE A 25 4.41 11.73 22.45
C ILE A 25 5.15 13.01 22.82
N MET A 26 5.94 13.48 21.90
CA MET A 26 6.78 14.68 21.99
C MET A 26 6.32 15.69 20.94
N LEU A 27 6.78 16.95 21.09
CA LEU A 27 6.44 18.05 20.20
C LEU A 27 7.70 18.73 19.65
N ALA A 28 7.66 19.08 18.37
CA ALA A 28 8.54 20.07 17.78
C ALA A 28 7.72 21.06 16.95
N THR A 29 8.19 22.29 16.85
CA THR A 29 7.55 23.34 16.06
C THR A 29 8.47 23.88 14.98
N SER A 30 7.88 24.40 13.89
CA SER A 30 8.59 25.02 12.78
C SER A 30 7.74 26.11 12.14
N THR A 31 8.38 27.10 11.53
CA THR A 31 7.72 28.11 10.68
C THR A 31 7.93 27.85 9.19
N ASP A 32 8.87 26.96 8.81
CA ASP A 32 9.31 26.75 7.44
C ASP A 32 9.34 25.27 6.97
N LEU A 33 8.96 24.33 7.85
CA LEU A 33 9.01 22.87 7.65
C LEU A 33 10.42 22.29 7.45
N LYS A 34 11.47 23.11 7.57
CA LYS A 34 12.87 22.71 7.41
C LYS A 34 13.61 22.74 8.74
N ASN A 35 13.45 23.83 9.47
CA ASN A 35 14.08 24.02 10.77
C ASN A 35 13.06 23.74 11.88
N TRP A 36 13.36 22.76 12.73
CA TRP A 36 12.46 22.30 13.79
C TRP A 36 13.07 22.54 15.17
N THR A 37 12.29 23.16 16.05
CA THR A 37 12.65 23.34 17.44
C THR A 37 11.87 22.34 18.29
N LYS A 38 12.58 21.45 18.97
CA LYS A 38 11.97 20.52 19.93
C LYS A 38 11.50 21.28 21.16
N ASP A 39 10.36 20.89 21.69
CA ASP A 39 9.82 21.44 22.92
C ASP A 39 10.08 20.49 24.09
N PRO A 40 11.06 20.75 24.94
CA PRO A 40 11.39 19.86 26.05
C PRO A 40 10.36 19.90 27.18
N SER A 41 9.46 20.91 27.20
CA SER A 41 8.41 21.03 28.20
C SER A 41 7.16 20.21 27.84
N PHE A 42 7.02 19.77 26.57
CA PHE A 42 5.89 18.97 26.15
C PHE A 42 6.21 17.48 26.22
N LEU A 43 5.37 16.76 26.97
CA LEU A 43 5.43 15.31 27.08
C LEU A 43 4.06 14.76 27.38
N LEU A 44 3.52 13.91 26.50
CA LEU A 44 2.29 13.18 26.74
C LEU A 44 2.59 11.67 26.84
N GLN A 45 2.19 11.08 27.95
CA GLN A 45 2.32 9.64 28.24
C GLN A 45 0.95 8.98 28.21
N ALA A 46 0.94 7.65 28.07
CA ALA A 46 -0.29 6.88 28.15
C ALA A 46 -0.98 7.10 29.52
N SER A 47 -2.26 7.42 29.48
CA SER A 47 -3.10 7.51 30.67
C SER A 47 -3.37 6.14 31.26
N TRP A 48 -3.82 6.08 32.51
CA TRP A 48 -4.22 4.84 33.15
C TRP A 48 -5.24 4.06 32.32
N GLY A 49 -5.05 2.74 32.21
CA GLY A 49 -5.86 1.86 31.38
C GLY A 49 -5.33 1.65 29.96
N TYR A 50 -4.35 2.45 29.54
CA TYR A 50 -3.64 2.26 28.26
C TYR A 50 -2.24 1.70 28.45
N ASP A 51 -1.77 0.98 27.42
CA ASP A 51 -0.43 0.39 27.40
C ASP A 51 0.64 1.47 27.35
N ARG A 52 1.51 1.47 28.34
CA ARG A 52 2.61 2.44 28.45
C ARG A 52 3.76 2.21 27.47
N ASN A 53 3.81 1.03 26.88
CA ASN A 53 4.89 0.61 25.98
C ASN A 53 4.48 0.51 24.52
N GLU A 54 3.18 0.67 24.24
CA GLU A 54 2.57 0.73 22.92
C GLU A 54 1.71 2.01 22.86
N PHE A 55 2.36 3.17 22.66
CA PHE A 55 1.70 4.48 22.67
C PHE A 55 2.37 5.41 21.66
N ARG A 56 1.92 5.35 20.38
CA ARG A 56 2.63 5.94 19.25
C ARG A 56 1.75 6.49 18.14
N ASP A 57 2.40 7.03 17.10
CA ASP A 57 1.85 7.47 15.81
C ASP A 57 0.75 8.53 15.93
N PRO A 58 1.02 9.65 16.64
CA PRO A 58 -0.01 10.67 16.85
C PRO A 58 -0.41 11.35 15.55
N ILE A 59 -1.72 11.59 15.40
CA ILE A 59 -2.26 12.52 14.41
C ILE A 59 -3.14 13.54 15.12
N VAL A 60 -3.06 14.79 14.68
CA VAL A 60 -3.94 15.86 15.17
C VAL A 60 -4.91 16.26 14.07
N ILE A 61 -6.18 16.31 14.43
CA ILE A 61 -7.28 16.80 13.57
C ILE A 61 -8.02 17.92 14.27
N GLU A 62 -8.60 18.83 13.48
CA GLU A 62 -9.48 19.88 14.00
C GLU A 62 -10.91 19.34 14.10
N ASP A 63 -11.53 19.52 15.27
CA ASP A 63 -12.97 19.34 15.42
C ASP A 63 -13.68 20.68 15.18
N LYS A 64 -14.14 20.87 13.95
CA LYS A 64 -14.78 22.10 13.51
C LYS A 64 -16.10 22.39 14.24
N SER A 65 -16.72 21.38 14.84
CA SER A 65 -17.98 21.54 15.56
C SER A 65 -17.79 22.21 16.91
N THR A 66 -16.66 21.99 17.55
CA THR A 66 -16.31 22.52 18.88
C THR A 66 -15.23 23.60 18.85
N GLY A 67 -14.52 23.75 17.71
CA GLY A 67 -13.35 24.62 17.59
C GLY A 67 -12.14 24.14 18.39
N THR A 68 -12.10 22.85 18.72
CA THR A 68 -11.00 22.22 19.47
C THR A 68 -10.20 21.28 18.57
N TYR A 69 -9.10 20.76 19.10
CA TYR A 69 -8.23 19.80 18.39
C TYR A 69 -8.35 18.44 19.05
N LYS A 70 -8.31 17.39 18.25
CA LYS A 70 -8.25 16.00 18.71
C LYS A 70 -6.93 15.38 18.32
N MET A 71 -6.23 14.77 19.27
CA MET A 71 -5.08 13.93 19.03
C MET A 71 -5.51 12.48 19.11
N LEU A 72 -5.22 11.73 18.06
CA LEU A 72 -5.48 10.29 17.95
C LEU A 72 -4.17 9.56 18.02
N ILE A 73 -4.08 8.53 18.87
CA ILE A 73 -2.83 7.82 19.16
C ILE A 73 -3.09 6.33 19.11
N ALA A 74 -2.25 5.60 18.38
CA ALA A 74 -2.25 4.13 18.37
C ALA A 74 -1.78 3.61 19.73
N THR A 75 -2.61 2.77 20.37
CA THR A 75 -2.28 2.15 21.63
C THR A 75 -3.09 0.86 21.84
N ARG A 76 -2.97 0.27 23.02
CA ARG A 76 -3.80 -0.83 23.48
C ARG A 76 -4.45 -0.46 24.80
N SER A 77 -5.65 -0.93 25.04
CA SER A 77 -6.29 -0.84 26.36
C SER A 77 -6.32 -2.21 27.03
N GLU A 78 -6.14 -2.22 28.33
CA GLU A 78 -6.40 -3.41 29.12
C GLU A 78 -7.87 -3.81 28.94
N VAL A 79 -8.12 -5.06 28.56
CA VAL A 79 -9.48 -5.59 28.57
C VAL A 79 -9.84 -5.79 30.03
N GLY A 80 -10.43 -4.77 30.63
CA GLY A 80 -10.89 -4.82 31.99
C GLY A 80 -11.71 -6.08 32.17
N LEU A 81 -11.52 -6.80 33.25
CA LEU A 81 -12.18 -7.98 33.83
C LEU A 81 -13.50 -8.49 33.22
N VAL A 82 -13.86 -8.06 32.03
CA VAL A 82 -15.02 -8.48 31.29
C VAL A 82 -14.70 -9.77 30.57
N SER A 83 -14.89 -10.83 31.34
CA SER A 83 -15.32 -12.16 30.92
C SER A 83 -14.71 -12.74 29.62
N ASN A 84 -13.96 -13.83 29.73
CA ASN A 84 -13.66 -14.83 28.72
C ASN A 84 -12.76 -14.44 27.54
N SER A 85 -12.11 -13.27 27.52
CA SER A 85 -11.07 -12.97 26.55
C SER A 85 -9.74 -13.55 27.04
N THR A 86 -9.13 -14.42 26.24
CA THR A 86 -7.76 -14.91 26.46
C THR A 86 -6.71 -13.87 26.09
N VAL A 87 -7.12 -12.74 25.48
CA VAL A 87 -6.27 -11.63 25.08
C VAL A 87 -6.42 -10.50 26.12
N PRO A 88 -5.38 -10.19 26.93
CA PRO A 88 -5.46 -9.18 27.97
C PRO A 88 -5.56 -7.73 27.43
N TRP A 89 -5.28 -7.53 26.16
CA TRP A 89 -5.23 -6.21 25.51
C TRP A 89 -6.06 -6.17 24.23
N ARG A 90 -6.68 -5.02 23.95
CA ARG A 90 -7.29 -4.72 22.64
C ARG A 90 -6.62 -3.52 21.98
N ALA A 91 -6.53 -3.53 20.68
CA ALA A 91 -6.08 -2.38 19.92
C ALA A 91 -7.06 -1.22 20.07
N VAL A 92 -6.55 -0.03 20.33
CA VAL A 92 -7.34 1.18 20.56
C VAL A 92 -6.65 2.34 19.85
N ILE A 93 -7.46 3.22 19.27
CA ILE A 93 -7.04 4.57 18.93
C ILE A 93 -7.53 5.47 20.07
N ALA A 94 -6.63 5.82 20.98
CA ALA A 94 -6.91 6.74 22.06
C ALA A 94 -7.17 8.14 21.51
N GLN A 95 -8.09 8.87 22.15
CA GLN A 95 -8.44 10.24 21.80
C GLN A 95 -8.20 11.17 22.95
N TYR A 96 -7.54 12.28 22.65
CA TYR A 96 -7.34 13.40 23.54
C TYR A 96 -7.85 14.67 22.87
N SER A 97 -8.43 15.60 23.66
CA SER A 97 -8.86 16.91 23.16
C SER A 97 -8.01 18.03 23.75
N SER A 98 -7.87 19.13 23.00
CA SER A 98 -7.14 20.33 23.39
C SER A 98 -7.73 21.58 22.75
N ALA A 99 -7.76 22.68 23.46
CA ALA A 99 -8.10 23.99 22.91
C ALA A 99 -6.86 24.75 22.36
N ASN A 100 -5.65 24.33 22.72
CA ASN A 100 -4.41 25.12 22.49
C ASN A 100 -3.22 24.30 21.95
N LEU A 101 -3.39 23.03 21.62
CA LEU A 101 -2.36 22.07 21.20
C LEU A 101 -1.28 21.79 22.27
N ARG A 102 -1.52 22.17 23.51
CA ARG A 102 -0.58 22.01 24.64
C ARG A 102 -1.16 21.16 25.76
N ASP A 103 -2.33 21.52 26.19
CA ASP A 103 -3.00 20.85 27.30
C ASP A 103 -3.99 19.84 26.71
N TRP A 104 -3.74 18.56 26.94
CA TRP A 104 -4.52 17.47 26.36
C TRP A 104 -5.30 16.72 27.42
N THR A 105 -6.60 16.61 27.23
CA THR A 105 -7.53 15.90 28.12
C THR A 105 -7.93 14.59 27.47
N LEU A 106 -7.82 13.48 28.18
CA LEU A 106 -8.25 12.16 27.73
C LEU A 106 -9.77 12.13 27.54
N GLU A 107 -10.19 11.55 26.43
CA GLU A 107 -11.58 11.29 26.08
C GLU A 107 -11.85 9.79 25.89
N LYS A 108 -13.10 9.43 25.53
CA LYS A 108 -13.43 8.07 25.11
C LYS A 108 -12.59 7.70 23.87
N PRO A 109 -12.21 6.42 23.71
CA PRO A 109 -11.50 5.97 22.55
C PRO A 109 -12.20 6.36 21.24
N PHE A 110 -11.43 6.79 20.25
CA PHE A 110 -11.93 7.08 18.90
C PHE A 110 -12.37 5.81 18.18
N TYR A 111 -11.59 4.75 18.34
CA TYR A 111 -11.83 3.44 17.74
C TYR A 111 -11.24 2.32 18.61
N GLU A 112 -11.91 1.19 18.65
CA GLU A 112 -11.45 -0.03 19.32
C GLU A 112 -11.54 -1.21 18.36
N ASP A 113 -10.52 -2.07 18.34
CA ASP A 113 -10.47 -3.29 17.55
C ASP A 113 -10.06 -4.47 18.44
N THR A 114 -10.83 -5.55 18.36
CA THR A 114 -10.55 -6.78 19.11
C THR A 114 -9.80 -7.83 18.28
N ALA A 115 -9.62 -7.57 16.99
CA ALA A 115 -9.05 -8.53 16.03
C ALA A 115 -7.57 -8.31 15.72
N THR A 116 -7.01 -7.14 16.07
CA THR A 116 -5.60 -6.80 15.80
C THR A 116 -4.83 -6.55 17.08
N PHE A 117 -3.51 -6.78 17.02
CA PHE A 117 -2.60 -6.48 18.13
C PHE A 117 -2.54 -4.98 18.41
N ILE A 118 -2.40 -4.16 17.37
CA ILE A 118 -2.40 -2.70 17.40
C ILE A 118 -2.78 -2.12 16.04
N THR A 119 -3.47 -0.99 16.03
CA THR A 119 -3.81 -0.20 14.82
C THR A 119 -2.78 0.92 14.66
N GLU A 120 -1.64 0.62 14.01
CA GLU A 120 -0.53 1.57 13.83
C GLU A 120 -0.86 2.67 12.81
N CYS A 121 -0.15 3.79 12.92
CA CYS A 121 -0.22 4.89 11.97
C CYS A 121 -1.64 5.37 11.65
N PRO A 122 -2.55 5.56 12.64
CA PRO A 122 -3.91 5.97 12.35
C PRO A 122 -3.94 7.29 11.58
N ASP A 123 -4.81 7.36 10.56
CA ASP A 123 -5.07 8.57 9.80
C ASP A 123 -6.58 8.74 9.61
N VAL A 124 -7.09 9.92 9.92
CA VAL A 124 -8.53 10.20 9.89
C VAL A 124 -8.79 11.45 9.08
N PHE A 125 -9.71 11.35 8.15
CA PHE A 125 -10.11 12.47 7.31
C PHE A 125 -11.55 12.32 6.80
N THR A 126 -12.09 13.42 6.31
CA THR A 126 -13.37 13.45 5.62
C THR A 126 -13.15 13.62 4.12
N MET A 127 -13.90 12.88 3.32
CA MET A 127 -13.95 13.01 1.87
C MET A 127 -15.37 12.74 1.38
N GLY A 128 -15.98 13.70 0.66
CA GLY A 128 -17.40 13.64 0.35
C GLY A 128 -18.26 13.50 1.62
N ASP A 129 -19.21 12.59 1.58
CA ASP A 129 -20.17 12.32 2.67
C ASP A 129 -19.66 11.31 3.71
N TYR A 130 -18.37 10.94 3.63
CA TYR A 130 -17.80 9.89 4.46
C TYR A 130 -16.61 10.38 5.27
N GLN A 131 -16.48 9.82 6.48
CA GLN A 131 -15.27 9.87 7.28
C GLN A 131 -14.52 8.54 7.16
N TYR A 132 -13.23 8.62 7.01
CA TYR A 132 -12.32 7.50 6.82
C TYR A 132 -11.37 7.35 8.00
N LEU A 133 -11.06 6.12 8.34
CA LEU A 133 -9.96 5.72 9.19
C LEU A 133 -9.04 4.81 8.38
N ILE A 134 -7.80 5.23 8.20
CA ILE A 134 -6.73 4.40 7.64
C ILE A 134 -5.81 3.98 8.79
N TYR A 135 -5.34 2.76 8.75
CA TYR A 135 -4.38 2.23 9.73
C TYR A 135 -3.55 1.10 9.13
N SER A 136 -2.39 0.85 9.73
CA SER A 136 -1.53 -0.28 9.40
C SER A 136 -1.68 -1.35 10.46
N SER A 137 -1.86 -2.61 10.05
CA SER A 137 -1.91 -3.76 10.95
C SER A 137 -0.58 -4.49 10.94
N ILE A 138 0.04 -4.64 12.10
CA ILE A 138 1.28 -5.40 12.24
C ILE A 138 1.08 -6.90 12.02
N ASP A 139 -0.15 -7.39 12.22
CA ASP A 139 -0.47 -8.81 12.15
C ASP A 139 -0.35 -9.37 10.72
N ASP A 140 -0.82 -8.61 9.71
CA ASP A 140 -0.72 -9.00 8.31
C ASP A 140 0.20 -8.08 7.48
N ARG A 141 0.78 -7.04 8.11
CA ARG A 141 1.69 -6.06 7.51
C ARG A 141 1.07 -5.33 6.32
N MET A 142 -0.21 -4.99 6.40
CA MET A 142 -0.94 -4.28 5.34
C MET A 142 -1.57 -2.99 5.86
N VAL A 143 -1.87 -2.09 4.93
CA VAL A 143 -2.61 -0.85 5.18
C VAL A 143 -4.08 -1.09 4.90
N HIS A 144 -4.89 -0.88 5.91
CA HIS A 144 -6.33 -1.07 5.89
C HIS A 144 -7.08 0.24 5.95
N TYR A 145 -8.35 0.22 5.56
CA TYR A 145 -9.25 1.33 5.81
C TYR A 145 -10.65 0.86 6.26
N LYS A 146 -11.29 1.77 6.98
CA LYS A 146 -12.71 1.71 7.33
C LYS A 146 -13.33 3.05 6.98
N TYR A 147 -14.64 3.07 6.79
CA TYR A 147 -15.36 4.31 6.57
C TYR A 147 -16.70 4.31 7.29
N ARG A 148 -17.26 5.50 7.45
CA ARG A 148 -18.65 5.70 7.95
C ARG A 148 -19.23 6.95 7.31
N THR A 149 -20.56 7.03 7.22
CA THR A 149 -21.19 8.29 6.85
C THR A 149 -21.01 9.31 7.98
N LEU A 150 -21.03 10.60 7.65
CA LEU A 150 -20.86 11.68 8.63
C LEU A 150 -21.95 11.69 9.73
N THR A 151 -23.09 11.05 9.48
CA THR A 151 -24.23 10.95 10.40
C THR A 151 -24.23 9.65 11.23
N SER A 152 -23.31 8.72 10.94
CA SER A 152 -23.22 7.42 11.62
C SER A 152 -22.04 7.36 12.57
N ASN A 153 -22.20 6.66 13.68
CA ASN A 153 -21.11 6.31 14.59
C ASN A 153 -20.56 4.89 14.32
N THR A 154 -21.13 4.15 13.35
CA THR A 154 -20.73 2.77 13.06
C THR A 154 -19.73 2.74 11.90
N TRP A 155 -18.57 2.17 12.15
CA TRP A 155 -17.56 1.94 11.13
C TRP A 155 -17.92 0.74 10.26
N ILE A 156 -17.82 0.91 8.95
CA ILE A 156 -17.98 -0.11 7.93
C ILE A 156 -16.60 -0.58 7.50
N THR A 157 -16.39 -1.89 7.51
CA THR A 157 -15.20 -2.52 6.93
C THR A 157 -15.59 -3.06 5.57
N PRO A 158 -15.07 -2.53 4.46
CA PRO A 158 -15.38 -3.07 3.13
C PRO A 158 -14.75 -4.46 2.96
N ILE A 159 -15.29 -5.24 2.04
CA ILE A 159 -14.77 -6.59 1.72
C ILE A 159 -13.30 -6.51 1.33
N ASN A 160 -12.96 -5.55 0.46
CA ASN A 160 -11.58 -5.21 0.11
C ASN A 160 -11.17 -3.95 0.84
N ASN A 161 -10.76 -4.09 2.10
CA ASN A 161 -10.31 -2.97 2.93
C ASN A 161 -8.80 -2.74 2.88
N LYS A 162 -8.08 -3.44 2.00
CA LYS A 162 -6.63 -3.32 1.83
C LYS A 162 -6.31 -2.40 0.67
N LEU A 163 -5.45 -1.43 0.90
CA LEU A 163 -5.09 -0.44 -0.13
C LEU A 163 -3.93 -0.90 -1.02
N ASP A 164 -3.15 -1.87 -0.55
CA ASP A 164 -2.04 -2.50 -1.28
C ASP A 164 -1.64 -3.83 -0.60
N GLY A 165 -0.60 -4.51 -1.12
CA GLY A 165 -0.01 -5.71 -0.52
C GLY A 165 0.98 -5.41 0.60
N ILE A 166 1.64 -6.47 1.11
CA ILE A 166 2.57 -6.40 2.26
C ILE A 166 3.85 -5.58 2.00
N ALA A 167 4.11 -5.17 0.77
CA ALA A 167 5.22 -4.30 0.41
C ALA A 167 4.84 -2.80 0.39
N PHE A 168 3.73 -2.44 1.03
CA PHE A 168 3.32 -1.06 1.28
C PHE A 168 2.83 -0.94 2.72
N TYR A 169 3.49 -0.13 3.54
CA TYR A 169 3.21 -0.03 4.97
C TYR A 169 3.28 1.40 5.51
N ALA A 170 2.73 1.62 6.71
CA ALA A 170 2.69 2.89 7.42
C ALA A 170 1.99 4.01 6.63
N GLY A 171 0.81 3.70 6.09
CA GLY A 171 0.04 4.59 5.24
C GLY A 171 -0.41 5.86 5.94
N LYS A 172 -0.11 7.03 5.34
CA LYS A 172 -0.62 8.35 5.76
C LYS A 172 -1.11 9.12 4.55
N THR A 173 -2.20 9.85 4.70
CA THR A 173 -2.80 10.57 3.57
C THR A 173 -2.52 12.06 3.58
N VAL A 174 -2.57 12.65 2.39
CA VAL A 174 -2.48 14.09 2.16
C VAL A 174 -3.36 14.46 0.97
N THR A 175 -3.89 15.68 0.96
CA THR A 175 -4.65 16.22 -0.18
C THR A 175 -3.94 17.42 -0.78
N ASP A 176 -4.03 17.57 -2.11
CA ASP A 176 -3.66 18.78 -2.85
C ASP A 176 -4.85 19.74 -3.05
N GLY A 177 -5.99 19.44 -2.41
CA GLY A 177 -7.25 20.17 -2.56
C GLY A 177 -8.20 19.57 -3.59
N THR A 178 -7.70 18.79 -4.55
CA THR A 178 -8.48 18.12 -5.60
C THR A 178 -8.42 16.60 -5.45
N ASN A 179 -7.22 16.07 -5.24
CA ASN A 179 -6.97 14.65 -5.09
C ASN A 179 -6.52 14.35 -3.66
N ARG A 180 -6.78 13.13 -3.24
CA ARG A 180 -6.18 12.59 -2.03
C ARG A 180 -5.18 11.51 -2.39
N TYR A 181 -4.03 11.58 -1.76
CA TYR A 181 -2.94 10.63 -1.92
C TYR A 181 -2.68 9.92 -0.61
N ILE A 182 -2.25 8.67 -0.71
CA ILE A 182 -1.70 7.93 0.42
C ILE A 182 -0.23 7.68 0.18
N THR A 183 0.58 7.97 1.18
CA THR A 183 2.02 7.70 1.19
C THR A 183 2.33 6.59 2.15
N GLY A 184 3.23 5.72 1.79
CA GLY A 184 3.73 4.65 2.65
C GLY A 184 5.14 4.26 2.23
N TRP A 185 5.70 3.27 2.84
CA TRP A 185 6.99 2.75 2.43
C TRP A 185 6.89 1.39 1.74
N CYS A 186 7.72 1.17 0.70
CA CYS A 186 8.05 -0.15 0.21
C CYS A 186 9.28 -0.65 0.97
N PRO A 187 9.16 -1.66 1.85
CA PRO A 187 10.26 -2.10 2.70
C PRO A 187 11.43 -2.62 1.88
N THR A 188 12.64 -2.47 2.40
CA THR A 188 13.81 -3.19 1.91
C THR A 188 13.71 -4.66 2.32
N LYS A 189 14.54 -5.50 1.73
CA LYS A 189 14.68 -6.91 2.13
C LYS A 189 16.08 -7.14 2.67
N ASN A 190 16.18 -8.07 3.62
CA ASN A 190 17.45 -8.36 4.28
C ASN A 190 18.56 -8.67 3.26
N LYS A 191 19.68 -7.95 3.36
CA LYS A 191 20.83 -8.02 2.44
C LYS A 191 20.51 -7.73 0.98
N ASP A 192 19.41 -7.02 0.68
CA ASP A 192 18.92 -6.72 -0.66
C ASP A 192 18.75 -7.96 -1.56
N ILE A 193 18.32 -9.06 -0.96
CA ILE A 193 18.04 -10.33 -1.65
C ILE A 193 16.54 -10.53 -1.81
N ASP A 194 16.08 -10.73 -3.05
CA ASP A 194 14.67 -10.81 -3.43
C ASP A 194 13.86 -11.90 -2.70
N SER A 195 14.49 -13.02 -2.34
CA SER A 195 13.85 -14.12 -1.61
C SER A 195 13.88 -13.96 -0.08
N ASN A 196 14.57 -12.94 0.43
CA ASN A 196 14.67 -12.74 1.87
C ASN A 196 13.45 -12.01 2.43
N LYS A 197 13.32 -12.04 3.76
CA LYS A 197 12.27 -11.34 4.49
C LYS A 197 12.41 -9.82 4.32
N PHE A 198 11.27 -9.15 4.37
CA PHE A 198 11.23 -7.70 4.44
C PHE A 198 11.85 -7.19 5.75
N ASP A 199 12.67 -6.16 5.62
CA ASP A 199 13.15 -5.35 6.73
C ASP A 199 12.09 -4.31 7.17
N TRP A 200 12.47 -3.39 8.04
CA TRP A 200 11.65 -2.27 8.48
C TRP A 200 12.11 -0.98 7.79
N ALA A 201 11.15 -0.15 7.33
CA ALA A 201 11.38 1.02 6.49
C ALA A 201 11.86 0.70 5.05
N GLY A 202 11.95 1.71 4.22
CA GLY A 202 12.35 1.54 2.80
C GLY A 202 12.11 2.79 1.96
N SER A 203 11.72 2.59 0.71
CA SER A 203 11.50 3.65 -0.27
C SER A 203 10.08 4.21 -0.16
N LEU A 204 9.94 5.54 -0.28
CA LEU A 204 8.62 6.17 -0.33
C LEU A 204 7.86 5.70 -1.57
N VAL A 205 6.61 5.33 -1.37
CA VAL A 205 5.62 5.03 -2.41
C VAL A 205 4.40 5.91 -2.19
N VAL A 206 3.80 6.38 -3.28
CA VAL A 206 2.61 7.25 -3.25
C VAL A 206 1.56 6.68 -4.18
N HIS A 207 0.32 6.57 -3.71
CA HIS A 207 -0.85 6.22 -4.51
C HIS A 207 -1.87 7.35 -4.47
N ARG A 208 -2.72 7.43 -5.49
CA ARG A 208 -3.92 8.27 -5.48
C ARG A 208 -5.11 7.42 -5.04
N LEU A 209 -5.89 7.93 -4.09
CA LEU A 209 -7.16 7.33 -3.68
C LEU A 209 -8.29 7.87 -4.55
N ILE A 210 -9.13 6.98 -5.05
CA ILE A 210 -10.35 7.29 -5.80
C ILE A 210 -11.53 6.87 -4.94
N GLN A 211 -12.38 7.84 -4.56
CA GLN A 211 -13.60 7.55 -3.80
C GLN A 211 -14.72 7.15 -4.75
N HIS A 212 -15.33 5.99 -4.51
CA HIS A 212 -16.56 5.57 -5.17
C HIS A 212 -17.80 6.16 -4.48
N ALA A 213 -18.93 6.09 -5.15
CA ALA A 213 -20.19 6.63 -4.65
C ALA A 213 -20.68 5.94 -3.36
N ASP A 214 -20.32 4.67 -3.15
CA ASP A 214 -20.65 3.88 -1.97
C ASP A 214 -19.68 4.09 -0.79
N GLY A 215 -18.69 4.96 -0.96
CA GLY A 215 -17.66 5.24 0.06
C GLY A 215 -16.45 4.31 0.01
N THR A 216 -16.42 3.32 -0.86
CA THR A 216 -15.22 2.47 -1.03
C THR A 216 -14.11 3.20 -1.80
N PHE A 217 -12.87 2.69 -1.72
CA PHE A 217 -11.73 3.23 -2.45
C PHE A 217 -11.25 2.33 -3.56
N GLY A 218 -10.98 2.97 -4.72
CA GLY A 218 -10.01 2.50 -5.69
C GLY A 218 -8.63 3.13 -5.45
N VAL A 219 -7.58 2.48 -5.94
CA VAL A 219 -6.19 2.90 -5.80
C VAL A 219 -5.52 3.01 -7.16
N SER A 220 -4.99 4.17 -7.48
CA SER A 220 -4.44 4.47 -8.80
C SER A 220 -3.11 5.20 -8.74
N ILE A 221 -2.47 5.29 -9.92
CA ILE A 221 -1.22 6.04 -10.08
C ILE A 221 -1.47 7.54 -9.83
N PRO A 222 -0.58 8.25 -9.07
CA PRO A 222 -0.65 9.70 -8.96
C PRO A 222 -0.50 10.38 -10.33
N VAL A 223 -1.34 11.39 -10.60
CA VAL A 223 -1.33 12.11 -11.86
C VAL A 223 0.05 12.68 -12.19
N GLY A 224 0.72 13.29 -11.19
CA GLY A 224 2.06 13.85 -11.36
C GLY A 224 3.11 12.80 -11.72
N VAL A 225 3.02 11.58 -11.18
CA VAL A 225 3.90 10.46 -11.54
C VAL A 225 3.60 9.97 -12.95
N ASN A 226 2.31 9.74 -13.26
CA ASN A 226 1.90 9.27 -14.59
C ASN A 226 2.40 10.18 -15.71
N ASN A 227 2.36 11.50 -15.50
CA ASN A 227 2.74 12.52 -16.48
C ASN A 227 4.25 12.70 -16.65
N LYS A 228 5.08 12.05 -15.84
CA LYS A 228 6.55 12.06 -16.02
C LYS A 228 7.01 11.12 -17.13
N PHE A 229 6.24 10.10 -17.45
CA PHE A 229 6.58 9.10 -18.44
C PHE A 229 5.92 9.45 -19.78
N ILE A 230 6.60 10.22 -20.62
CA ILE A 230 6.06 10.78 -21.87
C ILE A 230 6.71 10.25 -23.13
N ILE A 231 7.93 9.67 -23.05
CA ILE A 231 8.66 9.17 -24.19
C ILE A 231 8.22 7.74 -24.47
N ASN A 232 7.40 7.54 -25.51
CA ASN A 232 6.99 6.20 -25.94
C ASN A 232 8.17 5.46 -26.58
N LYS A 233 8.49 4.27 -26.04
CA LYS A 233 9.51 3.39 -26.55
C LYS A 233 8.89 2.31 -27.44
N LEU A 234 9.46 2.13 -28.64
CA LEU A 234 9.03 1.04 -29.53
C LEU A 234 9.37 -0.32 -28.88
N LEU A 235 8.36 -1.17 -28.77
CA LEU A 235 8.50 -2.53 -28.26
C LEU A 235 8.58 -3.51 -29.42
N ASN A 236 9.71 -4.21 -29.53
CA ASN A 236 9.90 -5.34 -30.41
C ASN A 236 10.33 -6.54 -29.56
N PRO A 237 9.61 -7.66 -29.62
CA PRO A 237 10.05 -8.86 -28.91
C PRO A 237 11.32 -9.41 -29.55
N VAL A 238 12.23 -9.87 -28.71
CA VAL A 238 13.47 -10.55 -29.14
C VAL A 238 13.28 -12.06 -29.21
N ILE A 239 12.29 -12.58 -28.51
CA ILE A 239 11.89 -14.01 -28.53
C ILE A 239 10.37 -14.06 -28.42
N ASP A 240 9.73 -14.83 -29.29
CA ASP A 240 8.31 -15.15 -29.27
C ASP A 240 8.12 -16.67 -29.27
N PHE A 241 7.22 -17.17 -28.43
CA PHE A 241 6.78 -18.56 -28.37
C PHE A 241 5.30 -18.63 -28.08
N GLY A 242 4.54 -19.29 -28.95
CA GLY A 242 3.07 -19.36 -28.80
C GLY A 242 2.37 -18.00 -28.85
N SER A 243 3.01 -16.98 -29.44
CA SER A 243 2.54 -15.61 -29.53
C SER A 243 2.30 -15.18 -30.95
N VAL A 244 1.23 -14.43 -31.18
CA VAL A 244 0.92 -13.79 -32.48
C VAL A 244 0.76 -12.30 -32.25
N LYS A 245 1.59 -11.49 -32.93
CA LYS A 245 1.47 -10.03 -32.94
C LYS A 245 0.62 -9.59 -34.12
N GLN A 246 -0.49 -8.87 -33.86
CA GLN A 246 -1.35 -8.30 -34.88
C GLN A 246 -1.87 -6.94 -34.45
N GLY A 247 -1.69 -5.91 -35.28
CA GLY A 247 -2.27 -4.59 -35.04
C GLY A 247 -1.87 -3.93 -33.71
N GLY A 248 -0.68 -4.23 -33.18
CA GLY A 248 -0.23 -3.72 -31.87
C GLY A 248 -0.67 -4.53 -30.66
N ALA A 249 -1.44 -5.61 -30.89
CA ALA A 249 -1.83 -6.57 -29.84
C ALA A 249 -0.95 -7.83 -29.91
N TYR A 250 -0.69 -8.42 -28.75
CA TYR A 250 -0.02 -9.71 -28.59
C TYR A 250 -1.04 -10.73 -28.04
N THR A 251 -1.39 -11.72 -28.87
CA THR A 251 -2.24 -12.85 -28.42
C THR A 251 -1.34 -14.03 -28.13
N LEU A 252 -1.34 -14.48 -26.90
CA LEU A 252 -0.56 -15.62 -26.41
C LEU A 252 -1.50 -16.83 -26.28
N LYS A 253 -1.07 -17.96 -26.87
CA LYS A 253 -1.79 -19.24 -26.85
C LYS A 253 -0.91 -20.32 -26.27
N ALA A 254 -1.13 -20.67 -25.03
CA ALA A 254 -0.46 -21.75 -24.35
C ALA A 254 -1.21 -23.08 -24.58
N ASN A 255 -0.52 -24.10 -25.05
CA ASN A 255 -1.08 -25.40 -25.38
C ASN A 255 -0.57 -26.49 -24.44
N GLY A 256 -1.48 -27.11 -23.68
CA GLY A 256 -1.13 -28.19 -22.76
C GLY A 256 -0.20 -27.71 -21.63
N THR A 257 1.00 -28.26 -21.57
CA THR A 257 2.04 -27.87 -20.58
C THR A 257 3.01 -26.81 -21.09
N GLU A 258 2.87 -26.38 -22.35
CA GLU A 258 3.75 -25.38 -22.96
C GLU A 258 3.19 -23.99 -22.70
N LYS A 259 4.02 -23.13 -22.10
CA LYS A 259 3.71 -21.74 -21.87
C LYS A 259 3.91 -20.92 -23.14
N ALA A 260 3.09 -19.88 -23.33
CA ALA A 260 3.30 -18.88 -24.36
C ALA A 260 3.92 -17.62 -23.76
N PHE A 261 4.83 -16.95 -24.51
CA PHE A 261 5.47 -15.72 -24.03
C PHE A 261 6.04 -14.88 -25.19
N SER A 262 6.15 -13.56 -24.94
CA SER A 262 6.92 -12.63 -25.74
C SER A 262 7.94 -11.94 -24.84
N VAL A 263 9.21 -12.03 -25.15
CA VAL A 263 10.33 -11.48 -24.38
C VAL A 263 10.80 -10.18 -25.02
N PHE A 264 10.99 -9.15 -24.22
CA PHE A 264 11.48 -7.84 -24.62
C PHE A 264 12.86 -7.56 -23.99
N ASP A 265 13.63 -6.67 -24.61
CA ASP A 265 14.92 -6.24 -24.09
C ASP A 265 14.81 -5.66 -22.69
N ARG A 266 15.91 -5.76 -21.93
CA ARG A 266 16.02 -5.16 -20.61
C ARG A 266 15.82 -3.64 -20.67
N GLU A 267 15.21 -3.14 -19.60
CA GLU A 267 15.06 -1.71 -19.39
C GLU A 267 15.87 -1.22 -18.21
N THR A 268 16.52 -0.09 -18.37
CA THR A 268 17.30 0.57 -17.31
C THR A 268 16.62 1.85 -16.87
N GLY A 269 16.80 2.23 -15.60
CA GLY A 269 16.15 3.41 -15.01
C GLY A 269 14.65 3.23 -14.83
N ALA A 270 13.94 4.33 -14.57
CA ALA A 270 12.52 4.31 -14.38
C ALA A 270 11.77 4.11 -15.70
N PHE A 271 10.67 3.34 -15.66
CA PHE A 271 9.80 3.12 -16.82
C PHE A 271 8.34 2.88 -16.39
N LYS A 272 7.44 3.09 -17.35
CA LYS A 272 6.02 2.79 -17.25
C LYS A 272 5.60 1.85 -18.36
N ILE A 273 4.92 0.74 -18.02
CA ILE A 273 4.23 -0.13 -18.96
C ILE A 273 2.74 0.10 -18.84
N LYS A 274 2.06 0.21 -19.99
CA LYS A 274 0.59 0.24 -20.07
C LYS A 274 0.13 -0.81 -21.05
N THR A 275 -0.99 -1.49 -20.72
CA THR A 275 -1.67 -2.43 -21.62
C THR A 275 -3.10 -2.65 -21.15
N HIS A 276 -3.96 -3.02 -22.09
CA HIS A 276 -5.25 -3.62 -21.81
C HIS A 276 -5.15 -5.14 -22.03
N ILE A 277 -5.57 -5.93 -21.05
CA ILE A 277 -5.49 -7.39 -21.09
C ILE A 277 -6.90 -7.96 -21.16
N LYS A 278 -7.10 -8.93 -22.07
CA LYS A 278 -8.33 -9.74 -22.15
C LYS A 278 -7.99 -11.22 -22.05
N ALA A 279 -8.43 -11.88 -20.98
CA ALA A 279 -8.28 -13.32 -20.82
C ALA A 279 -9.46 -14.06 -21.46
N THR A 280 -9.22 -14.71 -22.62
CA THR A 280 -10.27 -15.48 -23.34
C THR A 280 -10.50 -16.81 -22.67
N SER A 281 -9.45 -17.60 -22.47
CA SER A 281 -9.50 -18.91 -21.80
C SER A 281 -8.37 -19.13 -20.81
N SER A 282 -7.33 -18.26 -20.80
CA SER A 282 -6.25 -18.34 -19.83
C SER A 282 -6.76 -18.03 -18.43
N THR A 283 -6.29 -18.80 -17.45
CA THR A 283 -6.52 -18.57 -16.01
C THR A 283 -5.26 -18.14 -15.27
N GLN A 284 -4.08 -18.24 -15.91
CA GLN A 284 -2.80 -17.78 -15.35
C GLN A 284 -1.95 -17.11 -16.43
N PHE A 285 -1.70 -15.83 -16.27
CA PHE A 285 -0.93 -15.00 -17.18
C PHE A 285 -0.32 -13.81 -16.44
N GLY A 286 0.50 -13.01 -17.11
CA GLY A 286 1.03 -11.80 -16.53
C GLY A 286 2.34 -11.31 -17.11
N PHE A 287 3.22 -10.86 -16.22
CA PHE A 287 4.49 -10.24 -16.55
C PHE A 287 5.63 -10.97 -15.86
N GLU A 288 6.74 -11.17 -16.55
CA GLU A 288 7.97 -11.72 -16.00
C GLU A 288 9.10 -10.70 -16.09
N PHE A 289 9.86 -10.58 -15.02
CA PHE A 289 11.06 -9.76 -14.95
C PHE A 289 12.25 -10.66 -14.64
N GLY A 290 13.36 -10.43 -15.35
CA GLY A 290 14.47 -11.35 -15.32
C GLY A 290 14.31 -12.52 -16.28
N ALA A 291 13.42 -12.40 -17.28
CA ALA A 291 13.20 -13.41 -18.30
C ALA A 291 14.46 -13.58 -19.16
N CYS A 292 15.24 -14.61 -18.90
CA CYS A 292 16.25 -15.10 -19.82
C CYS A 292 15.71 -16.31 -20.58
N GLY A 293 16.33 -16.70 -21.70
CA GLY A 293 15.86 -17.82 -22.52
C GLY A 293 15.72 -19.16 -21.77
N THR A 294 16.29 -19.26 -20.57
CA THR A 294 16.15 -20.42 -19.70
C THR A 294 15.00 -20.28 -18.70
N ARG A 295 14.37 -19.10 -18.58
CA ARG A 295 13.32 -18.77 -17.59
C ARG A 295 13.66 -19.26 -16.15
N ASN A 296 14.92 -19.17 -15.79
CA ASN A 296 15.40 -19.52 -14.48
C ASN A 296 15.61 -18.24 -13.67
N ASP A 297 15.19 -18.23 -12.40
CA ASP A 297 15.35 -17.08 -11.49
C ASP A 297 14.54 -15.84 -11.94
N VAL A 298 13.35 -16.06 -12.49
CA VAL A 298 12.43 -15.04 -12.98
C VAL A 298 11.49 -14.62 -11.85
N PHE A 299 11.13 -13.34 -11.81
CA PHE A 299 10.09 -12.81 -10.95
C PHE A 299 8.81 -12.60 -11.77
N ALA A 300 7.78 -13.39 -11.50
CA ALA A 300 6.53 -13.36 -12.25
C ALA A 300 5.44 -12.67 -11.44
N ILE A 301 4.83 -11.65 -12.04
CA ILE A 301 3.57 -11.09 -11.58
C ILE A 301 2.47 -11.88 -12.25
N VAL A 302 1.76 -12.68 -11.47
CA VAL A 302 0.80 -13.67 -11.94
C VAL A 302 -0.62 -13.23 -11.61
N PHE A 303 -1.44 -13.07 -12.63
CA PHE A 303 -2.89 -13.01 -12.51
C PHE A 303 -3.41 -14.45 -12.47
N ASP A 304 -3.80 -14.92 -11.30
CA ASP A 304 -4.39 -16.25 -11.10
C ASP A 304 -5.92 -16.11 -10.96
N LEU A 305 -6.62 -16.19 -12.09
CA LEU A 305 -8.08 -16.00 -12.14
C LEU A 305 -8.81 -17.15 -11.47
N ALA A 306 -8.23 -18.35 -11.46
CA ALA A 306 -8.85 -19.52 -10.83
C ALA A 306 -8.88 -19.40 -9.29
N LYS A 307 -7.92 -18.68 -8.72
CA LYS A 307 -7.80 -18.45 -7.29
C LYS A 307 -8.23 -17.04 -6.85
N ASN A 308 -8.63 -16.18 -7.79
CA ASN A 308 -8.89 -14.76 -7.53
C ASN A 308 -7.73 -14.09 -6.81
N GLN A 309 -6.50 -14.26 -7.33
CA GLN A 309 -5.27 -13.77 -6.70
C GLN A 309 -4.36 -13.08 -7.71
N LEU A 310 -3.73 -12.01 -7.25
CA LEU A 310 -2.55 -11.42 -7.87
C LEU A 310 -1.34 -11.80 -7.01
N ARG A 311 -0.30 -12.37 -7.65
CA ARG A 311 0.88 -12.85 -6.93
C ARG A 311 2.17 -12.31 -7.55
N LEU A 312 3.19 -12.15 -6.71
CA LEU A 312 4.58 -12.12 -7.13
C LEU A 312 5.22 -13.45 -6.77
N ASP A 313 5.59 -14.22 -7.77
CA ASP A 313 6.24 -15.51 -7.62
C ASP A 313 7.69 -15.44 -8.10
N LYS A 314 8.60 -16.07 -7.37
CA LYS A 314 9.93 -16.40 -7.88
C LYS A 314 9.86 -17.76 -8.57
N VAL A 315 10.05 -17.75 -9.89
CA VAL A 315 10.07 -18.96 -10.72
C VAL A 315 11.46 -19.58 -10.67
N ILE A 316 11.54 -20.84 -10.26
CA ILE A 316 12.79 -21.60 -10.16
C ILE A 316 12.74 -22.74 -11.17
N LYS A 317 13.76 -22.84 -12.03
CA LYS A 317 13.84 -23.91 -13.03
C LYS A 317 13.84 -25.28 -12.35
N ASN A 318 12.97 -26.17 -12.85
CA ASN A 318 12.82 -27.54 -12.35
C ASN A 318 12.42 -27.66 -10.85
N ALA A 319 11.83 -26.61 -10.29
CA ALA A 319 11.30 -26.62 -8.93
C ALA A 319 9.95 -25.88 -8.86
N SER A 320 9.22 -26.04 -7.76
CA SER A 320 8.01 -25.26 -7.50
C SER A 320 8.35 -23.78 -7.35
N SER A 321 7.55 -22.92 -7.94
CA SER A 321 7.67 -21.47 -7.75
C SER A 321 7.46 -21.10 -6.28
N LEU A 322 8.25 -20.13 -5.81
CA LEU A 322 8.11 -19.58 -4.46
C LEU A 322 7.23 -18.34 -4.52
N ASN A 323 6.07 -18.39 -3.86
CA ASN A 323 5.24 -17.19 -3.67
C ASN A 323 5.94 -16.23 -2.70
N LEU A 324 6.17 -15.00 -3.14
CA LEU A 324 6.82 -13.95 -2.35
C LEU A 324 5.80 -13.01 -1.70
N THR A 325 4.81 -12.57 -2.47
CA THR A 325 3.72 -11.70 -2.03
C THR A 325 2.44 -12.01 -2.82
N GLN A 326 1.29 -11.73 -2.22
CA GLN A 326 0.00 -11.91 -2.89
C GLN A 326 -1.06 -10.94 -2.36
N LEU A 327 -2.06 -10.70 -3.20
CA LEU A 327 -3.23 -9.88 -2.89
C LEU A 327 -4.49 -10.50 -3.53
N PRO A 328 -5.66 -10.41 -2.89
CA PRO A 328 -6.92 -10.79 -3.56
C PRO A 328 -7.14 -9.96 -4.83
N LEU A 329 -7.62 -10.61 -5.89
CA LEU A 329 -7.94 -9.99 -7.15
C LEU A 329 -9.44 -10.11 -7.43
N ASN A 330 -10.13 -9.00 -7.56
CA ASN A 330 -11.49 -9.00 -8.09
C ASN A 330 -11.42 -9.20 -9.60
N VAL A 331 -11.84 -10.39 -10.05
CA VAL A 331 -11.87 -10.72 -11.47
C VAL A 331 -13.15 -10.15 -12.09
N PRO A 332 -13.06 -9.18 -13.03
CA PRO A 332 -14.24 -8.68 -13.74
C PRO A 332 -14.94 -9.79 -14.53
N ALA A 333 -16.26 -9.68 -14.70
CA ALA A 333 -17.04 -10.68 -15.45
C ALA A 333 -16.58 -10.85 -16.90
N ASN A 334 -16.13 -9.77 -17.54
CA ASN A 334 -15.55 -9.76 -18.90
C ASN A 334 -14.09 -10.24 -18.94
N LYS A 335 -13.44 -10.44 -17.78
CA LYS A 335 -12.02 -10.79 -17.64
C LYS A 335 -11.07 -9.81 -18.36
N GLU A 336 -11.41 -8.54 -18.32
CA GLU A 336 -10.63 -7.46 -18.92
C GLU A 336 -9.96 -6.61 -17.82
N PHE A 337 -8.71 -6.21 -18.06
CA PHE A 337 -7.88 -5.50 -17.10
C PHE A 337 -7.11 -4.38 -17.75
N ASP A 338 -7.27 -3.16 -17.29
CA ASP A 338 -6.41 -2.03 -17.60
C ASP A 338 -5.23 -2.00 -16.65
N ILE A 339 -4.03 -2.16 -17.18
CA ILE A 339 -2.81 -2.29 -16.39
C ILE A 339 -1.89 -1.10 -16.60
N THR A 340 -1.39 -0.58 -15.49
CA THR A 340 -0.24 0.33 -15.48
C THR A 340 0.81 -0.21 -14.52
N ILE A 341 2.02 -0.45 -15.00
CA ILE A 341 3.18 -0.84 -14.17
C ILE A 341 4.16 0.32 -14.13
N ILE A 342 4.58 0.72 -12.94
CA ILE A 342 5.69 1.66 -12.73
C ILE A 342 6.83 0.91 -12.09
N SER A 343 8.02 1.10 -12.64
CA SER A 343 9.26 0.62 -12.04
C SER A 343 10.23 1.77 -11.86
N GLU A 344 10.79 1.88 -10.67
CA GLU A 344 11.91 2.75 -10.37
C GLU A 344 12.88 2.04 -9.43
N ASN A 345 14.13 1.90 -9.86
CA ASN A 345 15.14 1.11 -9.16
C ASN A 345 14.66 -0.32 -8.88
N SER A 346 14.42 -0.65 -7.61
CA SER A 346 13.92 -1.96 -7.18
C SER A 346 12.45 -1.93 -6.74
N VAL A 347 11.77 -0.79 -6.87
CA VAL A 347 10.33 -0.67 -6.56
C VAL A 347 9.54 -0.89 -7.83
N CYS A 348 8.57 -1.79 -7.77
CA CYS A 348 7.60 -2.07 -8.83
C CYS A 348 6.20 -1.94 -8.28
N VAL A 349 5.38 -1.10 -8.89
CA VAL A 349 3.98 -0.93 -8.54
C VAL A 349 3.11 -1.25 -9.74
N ILE A 350 2.13 -2.12 -9.55
CA ILE A 350 1.14 -2.45 -10.56
C ILE A 350 -0.20 -1.88 -10.13
N TYR A 351 -0.83 -1.13 -11.02
CA TYR A 351 -2.20 -0.64 -10.87
C TYR A 351 -3.12 -1.40 -11.82
N ILE A 352 -4.26 -1.84 -11.32
CA ILE A 352 -5.24 -2.64 -12.06
C ILE A 352 -6.58 -1.93 -11.99
N ASN A 353 -7.13 -1.52 -13.13
CA ASN A 353 -8.46 -0.90 -13.29
C ASN A 353 -8.67 0.37 -12.43
N ASP A 354 -7.59 1.03 -11.97
CA ASP A 354 -7.64 2.10 -10.97
C ASP A 354 -8.32 1.67 -9.64
N GLU A 355 -8.40 0.37 -9.37
CA GLU A 355 -9.02 -0.25 -8.19
C GLU A 355 -7.99 -0.80 -7.21
N ILE A 356 -6.91 -1.37 -7.72
CA ILE A 356 -5.92 -2.11 -6.94
C ILE A 356 -4.52 -1.57 -7.24
N ALA A 357 -3.72 -1.33 -6.20
CA ALA A 357 -2.28 -1.21 -6.28
C ALA A 357 -1.63 -2.49 -5.72
N PHE A 358 -0.53 -2.92 -6.32
CA PHE A 358 0.27 -4.03 -5.85
C PHE A 358 1.75 -3.66 -5.91
N THR A 359 2.26 -3.14 -4.82
CA THR A 359 3.65 -2.73 -4.65
C THR A 359 4.52 -3.94 -4.34
N ASN A 360 5.69 -3.99 -4.95
CA ASN A 360 6.67 -5.03 -4.75
C ASN A 360 8.11 -4.50 -4.77
N ARG A 361 9.01 -5.19 -4.07
CA ARG A 361 10.45 -4.97 -4.11
C ARG A 361 11.11 -6.09 -4.92
N ILE A 362 11.75 -5.72 -6.05
CA ILE A 362 12.44 -6.65 -6.95
C ILE A 362 13.78 -6.04 -7.34
N TYR A 363 14.85 -6.44 -6.67
CA TYR A 363 16.20 -5.87 -6.89
C TYR A 363 16.78 -6.19 -8.28
N LYS A 364 16.41 -7.34 -8.84
CA LYS A 364 16.91 -7.80 -10.16
C LYS A 364 16.05 -7.36 -11.34
N MET A 365 15.01 -6.53 -11.11
CA MET A 365 14.05 -6.17 -12.14
C MET A 365 14.67 -5.55 -13.38
N ASN A 366 15.59 -4.59 -13.20
CA ASN A 366 16.18 -3.80 -14.28
C ASN A 366 17.50 -4.41 -14.84
N GLN A 367 17.83 -5.62 -14.44
CA GLN A 367 19.11 -6.25 -14.85
C GLN A 367 18.97 -7.17 -16.06
N ASN A 368 17.74 -7.59 -16.35
CA ASN A 368 17.45 -8.65 -17.31
C ASN A 368 16.28 -8.26 -18.23
N PRO A 369 16.08 -8.96 -19.37
CA PRO A 369 14.87 -8.84 -20.16
C PRO A 369 13.59 -9.07 -19.36
N TRP A 370 12.47 -8.57 -19.86
CA TRP A 370 11.15 -8.80 -19.31
C TRP A 370 10.24 -9.46 -20.33
N ALA A 371 9.14 -10.03 -19.90
CA ALA A 371 8.21 -10.72 -20.79
C ALA A 371 6.76 -10.54 -20.36
N ILE A 372 5.84 -10.70 -21.32
CA ILE A 372 4.46 -11.08 -21.07
C ILE A 372 4.32 -12.59 -21.29
N PHE A 373 3.45 -13.23 -20.50
CA PHE A 373 3.30 -14.70 -20.57
C PHE A 373 1.86 -15.16 -20.34
N ALA A 374 1.58 -16.38 -20.81
CA ALA A 374 0.41 -17.18 -20.45
C ALA A 374 0.88 -18.60 -20.09
N ASP A 375 0.42 -19.11 -18.95
CA ASP A 375 0.74 -20.46 -18.50
C ASP A 375 -0.25 -21.50 -19.06
N ASN A 376 -1.43 -21.06 -19.48
CA ASN A 376 -2.48 -21.89 -20.08
C ASN A 376 -3.42 -21.04 -20.94
N GLY A 377 -4.14 -21.68 -21.84
CA GLY A 377 -5.21 -21.05 -22.63
C GLY A 377 -4.77 -19.85 -23.46
N GLU A 378 -5.69 -18.91 -23.69
CA GLU A 378 -5.49 -17.75 -24.54
C GLU A 378 -5.71 -16.44 -23.76
N VAL A 379 -4.78 -15.49 -23.92
CA VAL A 379 -4.86 -14.12 -23.41
C VAL A 379 -4.31 -13.13 -24.45
N THR A 380 -4.95 -11.96 -24.56
CA THR A 380 -4.52 -10.88 -25.44
C THR A 380 -4.07 -9.67 -24.61
N PHE A 381 -2.89 -9.16 -24.93
CA PHE A 381 -2.34 -7.90 -24.44
C PHE A 381 -2.44 -6.87 -25.57
N SER A 382 -3.39 -5.96 -25.51
CA SER A 382 -3.58 -4.90 -26.49
C SER A 382 -3.02 -3.58 -25.97
N ASP A 383 -2.66 -2.67 -26.89
CA ASP A 383 -2.07 -1.39 -26.57
C ASP A 383 -0.86 -1.47 -25.63
N LEU A 384 -0.09 -2.55 -25.73
CA LEU A 384 1.13 -2.74 -24.95
C LEU A 384 2.15 -1.66 -25.33
N LYS A 385 2.38 -0.74 -24.41
CA LYS A 385 3.26 0.42 -24.59
C LYS A 385 4.19 0.57 -23.41
N MET A 386 5.39 1.00 -23.66
CA MET A 386 6.36 1.39 -22.63
C MET A 386 6.72 2.86 -22.77
N PHE A 387 6.93 3.52 -21.66
CA PHE A 387 7.29 4.94 -21.60
C PHE A 387 8.46 5.17 -20.66
N LYS A 388 9.30 6.15 -21.04
CA LYS A 388 10.39 6.71 -20.22
C LYS A 388 10.07 8.12 -19.78
#